data_2a8b1640341d308090765f9197d3e190
#
_entry.id   2a8b1640341d308090765f9197d3e190
#
_cell.length_a   1.000
_cell.length_b   1.000
_cell.length_c   1.000
_cell.angle_alpha   90.00
_cell.angle_beta   90.00
_cell.angle_gamma   90.00
#
_symmetry.space_group_name_H-M   'P 1'
#
loop_
_entity.id
_entity.type
_entity.pdbx_description
1 polymer ?
#
loop_
_entity_poly.entity_id
_entity_poly.type
_entity_poly.pdbx_seq_one_letter_code
_entity_poly.pdbx_strand_id
1 'polypeptide(L)'
;MKTVAAPIEMPNGVGLSPDGQSLYVAETPTARLWAFDLTAPGEISSHPWPSPHGGRFVAGSADYQRFDSLAVEADGRVCVATLVNGGISVISPDTGHVEHIAFPDRYTTNICFGGENLSTAYITLSQSGRLIEVPWPRSGLGLAYLNT
;
A
#
# COMPACT_ATOMS: atom_id res chain seq x y z
N MET A 1 -3.83 20.68 -12.71
CA MET A 1 -3.49 19.98 -11.46
C MET A 1 -4.54 20.32 -10.41
N LYS A 2 -5.11 19.34 -9.70
CA LYS A 2 -6.12 19.49 -8.66
C LYS A 2 -5.64 18.72 -7.41
N THR A 3 -5.73 19.34 -6.22
CA THR A 3 -5.52 18.63 -4.96
C THR A 3 -6.76 17.79 -4.66
N VAL A 4 -6.59 16.50 -4.38
CA VAL A 4 -7.68 15.56 -4.07
C VAL A 4 -7.90 15.47 -2.57
N ALA A 5 -6.84 15.38 -1.77
CA ALA A 5 -6.88 15.37 -0.31
C ALA A 5 -5.66 16.09 0.28
N ALA A 6 -5.85 16.77 1.41
CA ALA A 6 -4.79 17.43 2.19
C ALA A 6 -5.33 17.82 3.58
N PRO A 7 -4.46 17.92 4.62
CA PRO A 7 -3.05 17.53 4.62
C PRO A 7 -2.87 16.02 4.85
N ILE A 8 -1.97 15.37 4.11
CA ILE A 8 -1.54 13.99 4.37
C ILE A 8 -0.05 14.06 4.76
N GLU A 9 0.35 13.34 5.80
CA GLU A 9 1.70 13.46 6.34
C GLU A 9 2.71 12.61 5.56
N MET A 10 3.52 13.24 4.71
CA MET A 10 4.50 12.60 3.83
C MET A 10 3.91 11.38 3.11
N PRO A 11 2.88 11.57 2.25
CA PRO A 11 2.26 10.47 1.50
C PRO A 11 3.31 9.82 0.57
N ASN A 12 3.30 8.48 0.52
CA ASN A 12 4.25 7.72 -0.28
C ASN A 12 3.51 6.71 -1.18
N GLY A 13 3.32 5.48 -0.74
CA GLY A 13 2.62 4.48 -1.53
C GLY A 13 1.19 4.90 -1.87
N VAL A 14 0.79 4.68 -3.14
CA VAL A 14 -0.57 4.94 -3.63
C VAL A 14 -1.04 3.81 -4.54
N GLY A 15 -2.29 3.37 -4.41
CA GLY A 15 -2.89 2.32 -5.24
C GLY A 15 -4.40 2.33 -5.19
N LEU A 16 -5.03 1.77 -6.22
CA LEU A 16 -6.48 1.62 -6.29
C LEU A 16 -6.92 0.23 -5.80
N SER A 17 -8.12 0.17 -5.22
CA SER A 17 -8.82 -1.09 -4.98
C SER A 17 -9.14 -1.81 -6.30
N PRO A 18 -9.39 -3.14 -6.29
CA PRO A 18 -9.70 -3.89 -7.51
C PRO A 18 -10.90 -3.37 -8.30
N ASP A 19 -11.89 -2.80 -7.62
CA ASP A 19 -13.07 -2.18 -8.24
C ASP A 19 -12.85 -0.71 -8.64
N GLY A 20 -11.68 -0.14 -8.31
CA GLY A 20 -11.34 1.25 -8.58
C GLY A 20 -12.12 2.28 -7.75
N GLN A 21 -12.86 1.87 -6.72
CA GLN A 21 -13.69 2.77 -5.93
C GLN A 21 -12.99 3.33 -4.69
N SER A 22 -11.85 2.76 -4.29
CA SER A 22 -11.03 3.27 -3.19
C SER A 22 -9.61 3.56 -3.64
N LEU A 23 -9.07 4.69 -3.18
CA LEU A 23 -7.67 5.07 -3.35
C LEU A 23 -6.95 4.87 -2.01
N TYR A 24 -6.02 3.94 -1.96
CA TYR A 24 -5.18 3.72 -0.78
C TYR A 24 -3.98 4.64 -0.80
N VAL A 25 -3.64 5.21 0.37
CA VAL A 25 -2.44 6.05 0.54
C VAL A 25 -1.73 5.67 1.83
N ALA A 26 -0.45 5.38 1.74
CA ALA A 26 0.42 5.12 2.88
C ALA A 26 1.09 6.42 3.35
N GLU A 27 1.01 6.71 4.64
CA GLU A 27 1.78 7.78 5.30
C GLU A 27 3.08 7.22 5.87
N THR A 28 4.20 7.84 5.52
CA THR A 28 5.52 7.33 5.93
C THR A 28 5.77 7.48 7.44
N PRO A 29 5.70 8.69 8.05
CA PRO A 29 6.13 8.87 9.45
C PRO A 29 5.21 8.20 10.46
N THR A 30 3.93 8.11 10.14
CA THR A 30 2.89 7.60 11.04
C THR A 30 2.66 6.10 10.90
N ALA A 31 3.23 5.48 9.86
CA ALA A 31 2.96 4.10 9.44
C ALA A 31 1.45 3.81 9.41
N ARG A 32 0.68 4.69 8.77
CA ARG A 32 -0.77 4.56 8.60
C ARG A 32 -1.13 4.34 7.15
N LEU A 33 -2.13 3.49 6.94
CA LEU A 33 -2.79 3.32 5.65
C LEU A 33 -4.17 3.96 5.70
N TRP A 34 -4.46 4.81 4.71
CA TRP A 34 -5.73 5.49 4.53
C TRP A 34 -6.41 5.02 3.25
N ALA A 35 -7.75 5.00 3.25
CA ALA A 35 -8.56 4.79 2.07
C ALA A 35 -9.44 6.02 1.82
N PHE A 36 -9.44 6.49 0.58
CA PHE A 36 -10.29 7.58 0.11
C PHE A 36 -11.32 7.01 -0.86
N ASP A 37 -12.59 7.09 -0.52
CA ASP A 37 -13.67 6.59 -1.37
C ASP A 37 -13.88 7.55 -2.55
N LEU A 38 -13.75 7.02 -3.76
CA LEU A 38 -13.85 7.79 -5.00
C LEU A 38 -15.30 7.85 -5.48
N THR A 39 -15.81 9.05 -5.74
CA THR A 39 -17.12 9.29 -6.36
C THR A 39 -17.02 9.52 -7.86
N ALA A 40 -15.86 10.01 -8.31
CA ALA A 40 -15.49 10.19 -9.71
C ALA A 40 -13.95 10.30 -9.81
N PRO A 41 -13.34 10.26 -11.01
CA PRO A 41 -11.91 10.45 -11.17
C PRO A 41 -11.42 11.75 -10.53
N GLY A 42 -10.61 11.62 -9.45
CA GLY A 42 -10.07 12.74 -8.68
C GLY A 42 -11.07 13.43 -7.76
N GLU A 43 -12.20 12.80 -7.44
CA GLU A 43 -13.19 13.28 -6.48
C GLU A 43 -13.42 12.23 -5.38
N ILE A 44 -13.38 12.66 -4.13
CA ILE A 44 -13.55 11.81 -2.96
C ILE A 44 -14.84 12.14 -2.20
N SER A 45 -15.45 11.09 -1.60
CA SER A 45 -16.43 11.24 -0.53
C SER A 45 -15.68 11.41 0.78
N SER A 46 -15.80 12.58 1.40
CA SER A 46 -15.02 12.88 2.60
C SER A 46 -15.65 12.25 3.84
N HIS A 47 -14.84 11.48 4.58
CA HIS A 47 -15.19 11.00 5.91
C HIS A 47 -15.14 12.15 6.92
N PRO A 48 -16.11 12.23 7.85
CA PRO A 48 -16.17 13.29 8.86
C PRO A 48 -15.06 13.13 9.92
N TRP A 49 -15.00 14.10 10.81
CA TRP A 49 -14.16 13.98 12.02
C TRP A 49 -14.37 12.62 12.72
N PRO A 50 -13.31 11.92 13.18
CA PRO A 50 -11.94 12.43 13.41
C PRO A 50 -10.97 12.29 12.22
N SER A 51 -11.42 12.04 10.99
CA SER A 51 -10.53 12.04 9.83
C SER A 51 -9.89 13.42 9.63
N PRO A 52 -8.55 13.51 9.55
CA PRO A 52 -7.89 14.82 9.40
C PRO A 52 -7.97 15.39 7.98
N HIS A 53 -8.29 14.57 6.99
CA HIS A 53 -8.22 14.92 5.56
C HIS A 53 -9.31 14.25 4.69
N GLY A 54 -10.32 13.65 5.33
CA GLY A 54 -11.43 13.00 4.64
C GLY A 54 -11.20 11.54 4.23
N GLY A 55 -10.04 10.96 4.51
CA GLY A 55 -9.80 9.53 4.31
C GLY A 55 -10.33 8.68 5.47
N ARG A 56 -10.72 7.45 5.19
CA ARG A 56 -11.02 6.42 6.19
C ARG A 56 -9.72 5.79 6.67
N PHE A 57 -9.51 5.75 7.98
CA PHE A 57 -8.39 5.00 8.55
C PHE A 57 -8.59 3.50 8.31
N VAL A 58 -7.59 2.84 7.73
CA VAL A 58 -7.61 1.39 7.45
C VAL A 58 -6.87 0.64 8.53
N ALA A 59 -5.58 0.94 8.69
CA ALA A 59 -4.73 0.31 9.68
C ALA A 59 -3.48 1.16 9.93
N GLY A 60 -2.77 0.84 11.01
CA GLY A 60 -1.46 1.39 11.31
C GLY A 60 -0.61 0.40 12.06
N SER A 61 0.69 0.63 12.12
CA SER A 61 1.59 -0.19 12.91
C SER A 61 1.39 0.07 14.40
N ALA A 62 1.41 -0.99 15.22
CA ALA A 62 1.41 -0.86 16.68
C ALA A 62 2.78 -0.42 17.21
N ASP A 63 3.85 -0.75 16.49
CA ASP A 63 5.23 -0.40 16.82
C ASP A 63 5.73 0.77 15.97
N TYR A 64 6.91 1.30 16.31
CA TYR A 64 7.56 2.33 15.52
C TYR A 64 8.02 1.77 14.18
N GLN A 65 7.26 2.05 13.15
CA GLN A 65 7.53 1.70 11.76
C GLN A 65 7.37 2.92 10.86
N ARG A 66 7.72 2.73 9.59
CA ARG A 66 7.49 3.71 8.54
C ARG A 66 6.98 2.98 7.30
N PHE A 67 5.91 3.46 6.72
CA PHE A 67 5.39 2.92 5.46
C PHE A 67 6.04 3.63 4.28
N ASP A 68 6.28 2.85 3.21
CA ASP A 68 6.85 3.35 1.98
C ASP A 68 5.91 3.05 0.80
N SER A 69 6.39 2.53 -0.31
CA SER A 69 5.57 2.21 -1.47
C SER A 69 4.61 1.05 -1.20
N LEU A 70 3.59 0.91 -2.03
CA LEU A 70 2.62 -0.17 -1.91
C LEU A 70 2.24 -0.78 -3.27
N ALA A 71 1.72 -2.01 -3.21
CA ALA A 71 0.99 -2.66 -4.29
C ALA A 71 -0.27 -3.31 -3.75
N VAL A 72 -1.26 -3.55 -4.62
CA VAL A 72 -2.54 -4.16 -4.23
C VAL A 72 -2.61 -5.59 -4.78
N GLU A 73 -3.13 -6.52 -3.99
CA GLU A 73 -3.44 -7.89 -4.41
C GLU A 73 -4.79 -7.96 -5.12
N ALA A 74 -5.00 -8.99 -5.92
CA ALA A 74 -6.25 -9.17 -6.66
C ALA A 74 -7.49 -9.32 -5.76
N ASP A 75 -7.31 -9.79 -4.54
CA ASP A 75 -8.37 -9.92 -3.53
C ASP A 75 -8.57 -8.63 -2.69
N GLY A 76 -7.86 -7.57 -3.02
CA GLY A 76 -8.00 -6.25 -2.39
C GLY A 76 -7.08 -5.98 -1.20
N ARG A 77 -6.25 -6.94 -0.76
CA ARG A 77 -5.24 -6.65 0.28
C ARG A 77 -4.21 -5.66 -0.23
N VAL A 78 -3.71 -4.84 0.67
CA VAL A 78 -2.71 -3.81 0.37
C VAL A 78 -1.37 -4.22 0.97
N CYS A 79 -0.38 -4.45 0.11
CA CYS A 79 0.97 -4.82 0.48
C CYS A 79 1.83 -3.56 0.60
N VAL A 80 2.16 -3.15 1.81
CA VAL A 80 2.92 -1.92 2.07
C VAL A 80 4.35 -2.25 2.46
N ALA A 81 5.31 -1.71 1.73
CA ALA A 81 6.72 -1.81 2.09
C ALA A 81 6.96 -1.09 3.41
N THR A 82 7.63 -1.77 4.36
CA THR A 82 7.75 -1.33 5.74
C THR A 82 9.21 -1.16 6.11
N LEU A 83 9.56 0.04 6.54
CA LEU A 83 10.90 0.41 7.01
C LEU A 83 11.01 0.17 8.51
N VAL A 84 12.26 0.11 9.02
CA VAL A 84 12.66 -0.15 10.41
C VAL A 84 12.71 -1.63 10.76
N ASN A 85 11.60 -2.36 10.78
CA ASN A 85 11.65 -3.82 10.92
C ASN A 85 12.05 -4.53 9.62
N GLY A 86 11.76 -3.90 8.48
CA GLY A 86 11.98 -4.48 7.17
C GLY A 86 10.95 -5.54 6.80
N GLY A 87 10.42 -5.48 5.61
CA GLY A 87 9.43 -6.44 5.14
C GLY A 87 8.22 -5.79 4.47
N ILE A 88 7.20 -6.60 4.27
CA ILE A 88 5.92 -6.17 3.70
C ILE A 88 4.81 -6.36 4.73
N SER A 89 4.10 -5.29 5.04
CA SER A 89 2.87 -5.34 5.82
C SER A 89 1.69 -5.55 4.87
N VAL A 90 1.07 -6.72 4.95
CA VAL A 90 -0.11 -7.07 4.15
C VAL A 90 -1.35 -6.74 4.96
N ILE A 91 -2.11 -5.78 4.49
CA ILE A 91 -3.23 -5.17 5.20
C ILE A 91 -4.55 -5.56 4.51
N SER A 92 -5.49 -6.08 5.29
CA SER A 92 -6.87 -6.34 4.83
C SER A 92 -7.72 -5.09 5.06
N PRO A 93 -8.17 -4.37 4.01
CA PRO A 93 -8.84 -3.08 4.19
C PRO A 93 -10.19 -3.16 4.92
N ASP A 94 -10.86 -4.30 4.85
CA ASP A 94 -12.18 -4.49 5.47
C ASP A 94 -12.11 -4.70 6.98
N THR A 95 -11.04 -5.36 7.46
CA THR A 95 -10.88 -5.73 8.87
C THR A 95 -9.82 -4.92 9.60
N GLY A 96 -8.91 -4.27 8.86
CA GLY A 96 -7.71 -3.63 9.41
C GLY A 96 -6.65 -4.64 9.89
N HIS A 97 -6.83 -5.95 9.60
CA HIS A 97 -5.85 -6.96 9.97
C HIS A 97 -4.54 -6.76 9.21
N VAL A 98 -3.42 -6.84 9.92
CA VAL A 98 -2.08 -6.70 9.38
C VAL A 98 -1.29 -7.99 9.59
N GLU A 99 -0.88 -8.60 8.48
CA GLU A 99 0.12 -9.68 8.44
C GLU A 99 1.47 -9.06 8.07
N HIS A 100 2.56 -9.37 8.80
CA HIS A 100 3.88 -8.86 8.46
C HIS A 100 4.78 -9.99 7.94
N ILE A 101 5.27 -9.84 6.71
CA ILE A 101 6.22 -10.75 6.06
C ILE A 101 7.60 -10.10 6.12
N ALA A 102 8.46 -10.58 7.04
CA ALA A 102 9.77 -10.00 7.29
C ALA A 102 10.78 -10.34 6.19
N PHE A 103 11.63 -9.37 5.85
CA PHE A 103 12.81 -9.54 5.00
C PHE A 103 14.07 -9.08 5.72
N PRO A 104 15.26 -9.64 5.38
CA PRO A 104 16.49 -9.35 6.09
C PRO A 104 17.13 -8.00 5.68
N ASP A 105 16.31 -6.96 5.57
CA ASP A 105 16.72 -5.60 5.21
C ASP A 105 15.76 -4.60 5.83
N ARG A 106 16.29 -3.69 6.66
CA ARG A 106 15.48 -2.69 7.36
C ARG A 106 14.81 -1.68 6.43
N TYR A 107 15.33 -1.53 5.20
CA TYR A 107 14.80 -0.60 4.21
C TYR A 107 14.18 -1.37 3.04
N THR A 108 13.13 -2.13 3.33
CA THR A 108 12.26 -2.68 2.30
C THR A 108 11.38 -1.55 1.78
N THR A 109 11.63 -1.10 0.54
CA THR A 109 11.11 0.18 0.07
C THR A 109 10.02 0.09 -0.99
N ASN A 110 9.93 -1.01 -1.72
CA ASN A 110 8.91 -1.16 -2.75
C ASN A 110 8.58 -2.63 -2.99
N ILE A 111 7.38 -2.87 -3.52
CA ILE A 111 6.89 -4.15 -3.99
C ILE A 111 6.10 -3.95 -5.28
N CYS A 112 6.25 -4.86 -6.24
CA CYS A 112 5.34 -5.00 -7.37
C CYS A 112 5.14 -6.47 -7.71
N PHE A 113 4.09 -6.77 -8.45
CA PHE A 113 3.73 -8.13 -8.84
C PHE A 113 3.99 -8.37 -10.33
N GLY A 114 4.45 -9.57 -10.66
CA GLY A 114 4.67 -10.02 -12.02
C GLY A 114 4.74 -11.53 -12.10
N GLY A 115 5.30 -12.03 -13.20
CA GLY A 115 5.33 -13.47 -13.50
C GLY A 115 3.96 -13.99 -13.96
N GLU A 116 3.89 -15.30 -14.13
CA GLU A 116 2.64 -15.97 -14.48
C GLU A 116 1.61 -15.77 -13.37
N ASN A 117 0.41 -15.38 -13.70
CA ASN A 117 -0.70 -15.08 -12.77
C ASN A 117 -0.39 -14.01 -11.72
N LEU A 118 0.63 -13.16 -11.93
CA LEU A 118 1.05 -12.12 -10.98
C LEU A 118 1.37 -12.66 -9.58
N SER A 119 1.91 -13.88 -9.50
CA SER A 119 2.24 -14.58 -8.25
C SER A 119 3.72 -14.49 -7.86
N THR A 120 4.48 -13.64 -8.54
CA THR A 120 5.86 -13.31 -8.18
C THR A 120 5.91 -11.88 -7.66
N ALA A 121 6.36 -11.68 -6.43
CA ALA A 121 6.65 -10.35 -5.90
C ALA A 121 8.10 -9.97 -6.18
N TYR A 122 8.33 -8.78 -6.75
CA TYR A 122 9.63 -8.14 -6.88
C TYR A 122 9.75 -7.06 -5.82
N ILE A 123 10.80 -7.12 -5.01
CA ILE A 123 10.94 -6.30 -3.81
C ILE A 123 12.31 -5.63 -3.79
N THR A 124 12.34 -4.33 -3.52
CA THR A 124 13.58 -3.56 -3.36
C THR A 124 14.01 -3.52 -1.90
N LEU A 125 15.28 -3.86 -1.67
CA LEU A 125 15.95 -3.87 -0.37
C LEU A 125 17.07 -2.82 -0.39
N SER A 126 16.76 -1.61 0.03
CA SER A 126 17.61 -0.43 -0.22
C SER A 126 18.85 -0.37 0.65
N GLN A 127 18.84 -0.91 1.88
CA GLN A 127 20.03 -0.93 2.73
C GLN A 127 21.13 -1.81 2.15
N SER A 128 20.76 -2.97 1.59
CA SER A 128 21.71 -3.92 0.99
C SER A 128 21.90 -3.73 -0.52
N GLY A 129 21.16 -2.80 -1.15
CA GLY A 129 21.22 -2.52 -2.58
C GLY A 129 20.78 -3.69 -3.45
N ARG A 130 19.76 -4.44 -3.02
CA ARG A 130 19.28 -5.63 -3.72
C ARG A 130 17.87 -5.45 -4.27
N LEU A 131 17.63 -6.07 -5.41
CA LEU A 131 16.30 -6.42 -5.91
C LEU A 131 16.15 -7.94 -5.76
N ILE A 132 15.09 -8.38 -5.11
CA ILE A 132 14.77 -9.79 -4.93
C ILE A 132 13.45 -10.15 -5.59
N GLU A 133 13.31 -11.42 -5.96
CA GLU A 133 12.02 -12.01 -6.31
C GLU A 133 11.61 -13.04 -5.25
N VAL A 134 10.33 -13.14 -4.99
CA VAL A 134 9.76 -14.07 -4.01
C VAL A 134 8.46 -14.66 -4.57
N PRO A 135 8.27 -16.00 -4.53
CA PRO A 135 6.93 -16.55 -4.77
C PRO A 135 5.95 -15.96 -3.78
N TRP A 136 4.87 -15.36 -4.30
CA TRP A 136 3.88 -14.70 -3.46
C TRP A 136 2.64 -15.58 -3.33
N PRO A 137 2.06 -15.73 -2.13
CA PRO A 137 0.98 -16.70 -1.89
C PRO A 137 -0.35 -16.33 -2.54
N ARG A 138 -0.50 -15.09 -2.98
CA ARG A 138 -1.72 -14.54 -3.61
C ARG A 138 -1.33 -13.79 -4.88
N SER A 139 -2.27 -13.70 -5.82
CA SER A 139 -2.03 -12.92 -7.05
C SER A 139 -2.06 -11.42 -6.78
N GLY A 140 -1.16 -10.69 -7.41
CA GLY A 140 -1.24 -9.24 -7.48
C GLY A 140 -2.42 -8.78 -8.34
N LEU A 141 -2.84 -7.53 -8.14
CA LEU A 141 -3.85 -6.89 -8.98
C LEU A 141 -3.26 -6.59 -10.36
N GLY A 142 -3.97 -7.02 -11.41
CA GLY A 142 -3.62 -6.67 -12.79
C GLY A 142 -3.75 -5.17 -13.01
N LEU A 143 -2.64 -4.54 -13.41
CA LEU A 143 -2.64 -3.12 -13.72
C LEU A 143 -3.22 -2.87 -15.12
N ALA A 144 -3.87 -1.72 -15.31
CA ALA A 144 -4.30 -1.28 -16.62
C ALA A 144 -3.09 -1.25 -17.57
N TYR A 145 -3.26 -1.81 -18.77
CA TYR A 145 -2.20 -1.91 -19.80
C TYR A 145 -1.06 -2.90 -19.51
N LEU A 146 -1.18 -3.75 -18.48
CA LEU A 146 -0.11 -4.72 -18.16
C LEU A 146 0.11 -5.76 -19.28
N ASN A 147 -0.92 -6.12 -20.02
CA ASN A 147 -0.91 -7.16 -21.05
C ASN A 147 -1.65 -6.72 -22.34
N THR A 148 -1.46 -5.51 -22.78
CA THR A 148 -2.00 -5.01 -24.06
C THR A 148 -1.03 -5.20 -25.20
#